data_55a6f124baa5abd3571a59df3472f98b
#
_entry.id   55a6f124baa5abd3571a59df3472f98b
#
_cell.length_a   1.000
_cell.length_b   1.000
_cell.length_c   1.000
_cell.angle_alpha   90.00
_cell.angle_beta   90.00
_cell.angle_gamma   90.00
#
_symmetry.space_group_name_H-M   'P 1'
#
loop_
_entity.id
_entity.type
_entity.pdbx_description
1 polymer ?
#
loop_
_entity_poly.entity_id
_entity_poly.type
_entity_poly.pdbx_seq_one_letter_code
_entity_poly.pdbx_strand_id
1 'polypeptide(L)'
;MVVEQANIRTKIPDNEENHRKCRCPICPSYPQQCKGDILYCGTQASKCDINPHSCLCDTCSVYYEYELKSLYYCNQVETGESSTLMRKKRSDEDEDFYNTLVDIREESLKQESLLVSMGSLKKLPYSLNDIYFIPAQINKIPLNKEEPVNSTITLGVNAKKPLELSSPILISGMSFGAVSKNVKLVILEAASKLKIGFNSGEGGLIDEEKSSGWDYRILQYSTGRFGVNKDLLKQASAVEIRFGQGAYPGKGSYLPAEKITEEIAQVRELKPGEDSYSPAHHQDITSHQDVKEKIREIRAISDGVPVGAKIGCGDVKKDVEILADSGVDFITLDGFGGGTGATDLYVRENVGIPLLAALPQAVETLKKIGLDHKISIIASGGLRRSADFTKCLALGADAVYIGTAALIAINCQQYRICYTGLCPTGITTQKPQLIKQIDIEESVKRLTNFIKLSNHEISNLTRIVGKNDVNNLDKDDIISVNKELSEICGIKWLNGEYL
;
A
#
# COMPACT_ATOMS: atom_id res chain seq x y z
N MET A 1 -33.51 25.64 12.14
CA MET A 1 -32.28 25.74 11.29
C MET A 1 -31.35 26.84 11.74
N VAL A 2 -31.78 28.11 11.93
CA VAL A 2 -30.92 29.21 12.43
C VAL A 2 -30.27 28.92 13.78
N VAL A 3 -31.00 28.35 14.69
CA VAL A 3 -30.53 27.97 16.05
C VAL A 3 -29.48 26.83 15.99
N GLU A 4 -29.62 25.92 15.04
CA GLU A 4 -28.70 24.78 14.88
C GLU A 4 -27.36 25.19 14.27
N GLN A 5 -27.35 26.15 13.33
CA GLN A 5 -26.12 26.70 12.73
C GLN A 5 -25.32 27.56 13.73
N ALA A 6 -25.99 28.36 14.55
CA ALA A 6 -25.33 29.13 15.61
C ALA A 6 -24.66 28.21 16.65
N ASN A 7 -25.29 27.09 17.00
CA ASN A 7 -24.72 26.10 17.91
C ASN A 7 -23.54 25.32 17.32
N ILE A 8 -23.49 25.13 16.01
CA ILE A 8 -22.38 24.44 15.34
C ILE A 8 -21.14 25.32 15.32
N ARG A 9 -21.26 26.59 14.99
CA ARG A 9 -20.13 27.55 14.97
C ARG A 9 -19.42 27.68 16.31
N THR A 10 -20.15 27.57 17.41
CA THR A 10 -19.57 27.58 18.77
C THR A 10 -18.84 26.30 19.15
N LYS A 11 -19.02 25.22 18.40
CA LYS A 11 -18.36 23.91 18.64
C LYS A 11 -17.03 23.76 17.92
N ILE A 12 -16.73 24.59 16.94
CA ILE A 12 -15.52 24.51 16.13
C ILE A 12 -14.54 25.56 16.64
N PRO A 13 -13.47 25.15 17.35
CA PRO A 13 -12.48 26.10 17.84
C PRO A 13 -11.80 26.87 16.70
N ASP A 14 -11.74 28.19 16.85
CA ASP A 14 -10.95 29.06 15.98
C ASP A 14 -9.48 28.97 16.42
N ASN A 15 -8.74 28.06 15.83
CA ASN A 15 -7.35 27.78 16.19
C ASN A 15 -6.51 27.40 14.96
N GLU A 16 -5.18 27.45 15.12
CA GLU A 16 -4.24 27.12 14.04
C GLU A 16 -4.44 25.73 13.42
N GLU A 17 -4.86 24.76 14.20
CA GLU A 17 -5.06 23.38 13.73
C GLU A 17 -6.23 23.32 12.73
N ASN A 18 -7.37 23.92 13.08
CA ASN A 18 -8.53 24.01 12.22
C ASN A 18 -8.31 24.92 11.02
N HIS A 19 -7.51 25.97 11.18
CA HIS A 19 -7.09 26.83 10.06
C HIS A 19 -6.29 26.05 9.02
N ARG A 20 -5.35 25.18 9.42
CA ARG A 20 -4.56 24.34 8.51
C ARG A 20 -5.39 23.28 7.78
N LYS A 21 -6.45 22.80 8.41
CA LYS A 21 -7.38 21.83 7.82
C LYS A 21 -8.42 22.49 6.90
N CYS A 22 -8.63 23.81 7.04
CA CYS A 22 -9.68 24.56 6.39
C CYS A 22 -9.44 24.69 4.88
N ARG A 23 -10.43 24.37 4.07
CA ARG A 23 -10.39 24.48 2.61
C ARG A 23 -10.99 25.80 2.07
N CYS A 24 -11.39 26.73 2.93
CA CYS A 24 -11.92 28.02 2.48
C CYS A 24 -10.99 28.75 1.50
N PRO A 25 -9.66 28.87 1.74
CA PRO A 25 -8.78 29.63 0.84
C PRO A 25 -8.72 29.14 -0.60
N ILE A 26 -8.98 27.86 -0.83
CA ILE A 26 -8.95 27.21 -2.15
C ILE A 26 -10.36 26.95 -2.71
N CYS A 27 -11.40 27.33 -1.96
CA CYS A 27 -12.77 27.12 -2.38
C CYS A 27 -13.15 28.06 -3.54
N PRO A 28 -13.77 27.58 -4.63
CA PRO A 28 -14.20 28.42 -5.74
C PRO A 28 -15.18 29.53 -5.34
N SER A 29 -15.95 29.32 -4.28
CA SER A 29 -16.85 30.34 -3.72
C SER A 29 -16.18 31.25 -2.69
N TYR A 30 -14.84 31.14 -2.51
CA TYR A 30 -14.13 32.00 -1.56
C TYR A 30 -14.15 33.46 -1.99
N PRO A 31 -14.60 34.37 -1.11
CA PRO A 31 -14.69 35.78 -1.45
C PRO A 31 -13.31 36.43 -1.55
N GLN A 32 -12.81 36.62 -2.76
CA GLN A 32 -11.48 37.18 -3.04
C GLN A 32 -11.25 38.56 -2.42
N GLN A 33 -12.32 39.28 -2.14
CA GLN A 33 -12.28 40.61 -1.52
C GLN A 33 -12.05 40.56 0.00
N CYS A 34 -12.31 39.40 0.64
CA CYS A 34 -12.10 39.14 2.06
C CYS A 34 -10.92 38.19 2.29
N LYS A 35 -9.79 38.44 1.62
CA LYS A 35 -8.59 37.60 1.79
C LYS A 35 -8.12 37.62 3.25
N GLY A 36 -7.97 36.40 3.81
CA GLY A 36 -7.52 36.16 5.19
C GLY A 36 -8.59 35.64 6.12
N ASP A 37 -9.86 35.85 5.83
CA ASP A 37 -10.94 35.23 6.60
C ASP A 37 -11.11 33.78 6.17
N ILE A 38 -10.96 32.88 7.09
CA ILE A 38 -11.08 31.41 6.84
C ILE A 38 -11.91 30.77 7.96
N LEU A 39 -12.16 29.47 7.85
CA LEU A 39 -12.89 28.69 8.85
C LEU A 39 -14.31 29.24 9.10
N TYR A 40 -15.00 29.64 8.05
CA TYR A 40 -16.35 30.22 8.16
C TYR A 40 -17.36 29.34 8.88
N CYS A 41 -17.15 28.02 8.94
CA CYS A 41 -17.96 27.09 9.72
C CYS A 41 -17.74 27.23 11.24
N GLY A 42 -16.57 27.68 11.67
CA GLY A 42 -16.23 27.91 13.09
C GLY A 42 -16.27 29.36 13.53
N THR A 43 -16.21 30.31 12.59
CA THR A 43 -16.19 31.75 12.88
C THR A 43 -17.53 32.41 12.59
N GLN A 44 -17.67 33.04 11.47
CA GLN A 44 -18.88 33.75 11.01
C GLN A 44 -18.99 33.68 9.49
N ALA A 45 -20.15 33.96 8.94
CA ALA A 45 -20.31 34.13 7.51
C ALA A 45 -19.43 35.26 7.01
N SER A 46 -19.03 35.21 5.75
CA SER A 46 -18.24 36.29 5.13
C SER A 46 -19.00 37.62 5.16
N LYS A 47 -18.25 38.67 5.38
CA LYS A 47 -18.76 40.08 5.25
C LYS A 47 -18.81 40.55 3.80
N CYS A 48 -18.17 39.85 2.90
CA CYS A 48 -18.16 40.14 1.48
C CYS A 48 -19.19 39.32 0.74
N ASP A 49 -19.66 39.87 -0.39
CA ASP A 49 -20.55 39.15 -1.28
C ASP A 49 -19.88 37.87 -1.80
N ILE A 50 -20.62 36.80 -1.73
CA ILE A 50 -20.19 35.48 -2.23
C ILE A 50 -20.97 35.18 -3.48
N ASN A 51 -20.25 34.82 -4.52
CA ASN A 51 -20.84 34.24 -5.71
C ASN A 51 -20.73 32.71 -5.60
N PRO A 52 -21.78 31.95 -5.21
CA PRO A 52 -21.72 30.52 -4.96
C PRO A 52 -21.62 29.76 -6.29
N HIS A 53 -20.41 29.33 -6.66
CA HIS A 53 -20.17 28.47 -7.84
C HIS A 53 -20.04 26.99 -7.48
N SER A 54 -19.31 26.68 -6.42
CA SER A 54 -19.18 25.34 -5.85
C SER A 54 -18.64 25.46 -4.43
N CYS A 55 -18.84 24.43 -3.58
CA CYS A 55 -18.44 24.45 -2.19
C CYS A 55 -17.52 23.28 -1.87
N LEU A 56 -16.42 23.54 -1.17
CA LEU A 56 -15.48 22.51 -0.71
C LEU A 56 -15.68 22.12 0.76
N CYS A 57 -16.76 22.55 1.42
CA CYS A 57 -17.00 22.19 2.82
C CYS A 57 -17.08 20.67 3.03
N ASP A 58 -17.74 19.97 2.15
CA ASP A 58 -17.89 18.51 2.18
C ASP A 58 -16.62 17.71 1.84
N THR A 59 -15.55 18.38 1.47
CA THR A 59 -14.22 17.77 1.28
C THR A 59 -13.23 18.17 2.37
N CYS A 60 -13.67 18.99 3.33
CA CYS A 60 -12.84 19.56 4.38
C CYS A 60 -12.77 18.63 5.60
N SER A 61 -11.57 18.42 6.14
CA SER A 61 -11.37 17.59 7.35
C SER A 61 -12.15 18.14 8.54
N VAL A 62 -12.25 19.47 8.69
CA VAL A 62 -13.06 20.10 9.72
C VAL A 62 -14.54 19.72 9.57
N TYR A 63 -15.03 19.64 8.34
CA TYR A 63 -16.42 19.26 8.07
C TYR A 63 -16.78 17.87 8.64
N TYR A 64 -15.91 16.90 8.44
CA TYR A 64 -16.10 15.53 8.93
C TYR A 64 -15.84 15.40 10.42
N GLU A 65 -14.81 16.06 10.94
CA GLU A 65 -14.41 16.00 12.35
C GLU A 65 -15.51 16.55 13.27
N TYR A 66 -16.21 17.59 12.84
CA TYR A 66 -17.31 18.19 13.61
C TYR A 66 -18.71 17.82 13.09
N GLU A 67 -18.80 16.78 12.25
CA GLU A 67 -20.05 16.22 11.72
C GLU A 67 -20.98 17.28 11.10
N LEU A 68 -20.39 18.22 10.32
CA LEU A 68 -21.14 19.31 9.71
C LEU A 68 -22.10 18.76 8.65
N LYS A 69 -23.29 19.40 8.53
CA LYS A 69 -24.36 18.93 7.64
C LYS A 69 -24.71 19.91 6.51
N SER A 70 -24.21 21.13 6.58
CA SER A 70 -24.52 22.20 5.62
C SER A 70 -23.32 22.56 4.76
N LEU A 71 -23.57 23.19 3.63
CA LEU A 71 -22.56 23.75 2.73
C LEU A 71 -22.62 25.27 2.79
N TYR A 72 -21.62 25.94 2.15
CA TYR A 72 -21.59 27.40 2.03
C TYR A 72 -21.65 28.15 3.37
N TYR A 73 -20.95 27.69 4.38
CA TYR A 73 -20.85 28.38 5.67
C TYR A 73 -20.32 29.82 5.55
N CYS A 74 -19.64 30.13 4.44
CA CYS A 74 -19.20 31.48 4.11
C CYS A 74 -20.34 32.40 3.64
N ASN A 75 -21.51 31.88 3.24
CA ASN A 75 -22.60 32.65 2.73
C ASN A 75 -23.50 33.16 3.87
N GLN A 76 -23.88 34.46 3.81
CA GLN A 76 -24.78 35.08 4.77
C GLN A 76 -26.25 34.72 4.52
N VAL A 77 -26.59 34.35 3.28
CA VAL A 77 -27.94 33.93 2.92
C VAL A 77 -28.19 32.50 3.42
N GLU A 78 -29.24 32.30 4.17
CA GLU A 78 -29.70 30.96 4.58
C GLU A 78 -30.08 30.14 3.34
N THR A 79 -29.19 29.25 2.94
CA THR A 79 -29.37 28.43 1.75
C THR A 79 -29.98 27.08 2.09
N GLY A 80 -30.95 27.04 2.99
CA GLY A 80 -31.66 25.81 3.34
C GLY A 80 -32.20 25.03 2.12
N GLU A 81 -32.52 25.72 1.03
CA GLU A 81 -33.03 25.09 -0.19
C GLU A 81 -31.91 24.74 -1.21
N SER A 82 -30.84 25.52 -1.33
CA SER A 82 -29.75 25.20 -2.26
C SER A 82 -28.91 23.99 -1.82
N SER A 83 -28.79 23.75 -0.51
CA SER A 83 -28.13 22.56 0.01
C SER A 83 -28.87 21.25 -0.32
N THR A 84 -30.20 21.33 -0.48
CA THR A 84 -31.04 20.16 -0.83
C THR A 84 -30.96 19.85 -2.33
N LEU A 85 -30.77 20.85 -3.19
CA LEU A 85 -30.60 20.67 -4.63
C LEU A 85 -29.21 20.09 -4.98
N MET A 86 -28.17 20.41 -4.21
CA MET A 86 -26.83 19.84 -4.41
C MET A 86 -26.64 18.46 -3.75
N ARG A 87 -27.53 18.06 -2.85
CA ARG A 87 -27.57 16.71 -2.23
C ARG A 87 -28.40 15.67 -2.97
N LYS A 88 -28.79 15.89 -4.22
CA LYS A 88 -29.11 14.72 -5.02
C LYS A 88 -27.92 13.80 -4.93
N LYS A 89 -28.13 12.56 -4.48
CA LYS A 89 -27.13 11.49 -4.54
C LYS A 89 -26.42 11.63 -5.87
N ARG A 90 -25.18 12.13 -5.84
CA ARG A 90 -24.34 12.12 -7.04
C ARG A 90 -24.19 10.66 -7.40
N SER A 91 -24.40 10.32 -8.66
CA SER A 91 -23.95 9.04 -9.16
C SER A 91 -22.42 8.95 -8.97
N ASP A 92 -21.89 7.75 -8.95
CA ASP A 92 -20.42 7.57 -8.88
C ASP A 92 -19.71 8.37 -10.01
N GLU A 93 -20.36 8.54 -11.15
CA GLU A 93 -19.89 9.35 -12.30
C GLU A 93 -19.86 10.85 -11.99
N ASP A 94 -20.86 11.38 -11.28
CA ASP A 94 -20.90 12.78 -10.87
C ASP A 94 -19.81 13.10 -9.83
N GLU A 95 -19.47 12.14 -8.96
CA GLU A 95 -18.39 12.28 -7.98
C GLU A 95 -17.03 12.32 -8.65
N ASP A 96 -16.79 11.43 -9.62
CA ASP A 96 -15.55 11.38 -10.39
C ASP A 96 -15.33 12.67 -11.20
N PHE A 97 -16.37 13.16 -11.87
CA PHE A 97 -16.33 14.44 -12.59
C PHE A 97 -16.02 15.62 -11.66
N TYR A 98 -16.63 15.66 -10.47
CA TYR A 98 -16.39 16.72 -9.50
C TYR A 98 -14.94 16.69 -8.97
N ASN A 99 -14.41 15.51 -8.66
CA ASN A 99 -13.02 15.35 -8.22
C ASN A 99 -12.07 15.82 -9.32
N THR A 100 -12.29 15.42 -10.57
CA THR A 100 -11.53 15.87 -11.73
C THR A 100 -11.52 17.39 -11.87
N LEU A 101 -12.67 18.05 -11.66
CA LEU A 101 -12.77 19.50 -11.73
C LEU A 101 -11.95 20.21 -10.63
N VAL A 102 -11.98 19.66 -9.41
CA VAL A 102 -11.18 20.18 -8.29
C VAL A 102 -9.69 20.00 -8.57
N ASP A 103 -9.29 18.82 -9.04
CA ASP A 103 -7.90 18.49 -9.35
C ASP A 103 -7.34 19.42 -10.45
N ILE A 104 -8.05 19.59 -11.57
CA ILE A 104 -7.63 20.49 -12.65
C ILE A 104 -7.45 21.93 -12.17
N ARG A 105 -8.35 22.41 -11.30
CA ARG A 105 -8.24 23.75 -10.75
C ARG A 105 -7.03 23.91 -9.85
N GLU A 106 -6.76 22.94 -8.99
CA GLU A 106 -5.60 22.98 -8.10
C GLU A 106 -4.29 22.91 -8.89
N GLU A 107 -4.18 22.02 -9.88
CA GLU A 107 -3.03 21.92 -10.78
C GLU A 107 -2.81 23.20 -11.58
N SER A 108 -3.89 23.81 -12.09
CA SER A 108 -3.82 25.05 -12.85
C SER A 108 -3.34 26.25 -12.00
N LEU A 109 -3.66 26.26 -10.70
CA LEU A 109 -3.23 27.31 -9.79
C LEU A 109 -1.76 27.15 -9.37
N LYS A 110 -1.30 25.91 -9.19
CA LYS A 110 0.05 25.60 -8.70
C LYS A 110 1.06 25.42 -9.82
N GLN A 111 0.61 25.08 -11.02
CA GLN A 111 1.44 24.63 -12.15
C GLN A 111 2.29 23.39 -11.79
N GLU A 112 1.77 22.57 -10.89
CA GLU A 112 2.42 21.35 -10.38
C GLU A 112 1.40 20.20 -10.36
N SER A 113 1.90 18.99 -10.56
CA SER A 113 1.09 17.78 -10.41
C SER A 113 0.67 17.57 -8.97
N LEU A 114 -0.56 17.12 -8.76
CA LEU A 114 -1.05 16.81 -7.42
C LEU A 114 -0.32 15.59 -6.84
N LEU A 115 0.24 15.76 -5.65
CA LEU A 115 0.79 14.67 -4.87
C LEU A 115 -0.32 13.95 -4.10
N VAL A 116 -0.28 12.63 -4.16
CA VAL A 116 -1.25 11.76 -3.51
C VAL A 116 -0.56 10.61 -2.78
N SER A 117 -1.31 9.95 -1.91
CA SER A 117 -0.82 8.84 -1.08
C SER A 117 -1.68 7.61 -1.24
N MET A 118 -1.10 6.46 -0.88
CA MET A 118 -1.73 5.14 -0.90
C MET A 118 -2.03 4.66 -2.33
N GLY A 119 -2.70 3.53 -2.47
CA GLY A 119 -3.10 3.00 -3.77
C GLY A 119 -4.28 3.75 -4.40
N SER A 120 -4.54 3.51 -5.66
CA SER A 120 -5.69 4.04 -6.38
C SER A 120 -7.01 3.68 -5.71
N LEU A 121 -8.00 4.55 -5.82
CA LEU A 121 -9.40 4.30 -5.47
C LEU A 121 -10.24 3.89 -6.68
N LYS A 122 -9.61 3.82 -7.86
CA LYS A 122 -10.27 3.46 -9.11
C LYS A 122 -10.94 2.09 -8.98
N LYS A 123 -12.24 2.05 -9.28
CA LYS A 123 -13.00 0.81 -9.30
C LYS A 123 -12.63 0.04 -10.58
N LEU A 124 -12.14 -1.17 -10.41
CA LEU A 124 -11.91 -2.09 -11.52
C LEU A 124 -13.17 -2.92 -11.77
N PRO A 125 -13.39 -3.43 -13.02
CA PRO A 125 -14.57 -4.20 -13.36
C PRO A 125 -14.67 -5.54 -12.65
N TYR A 126 -13.55 -6.03 -12.08
CA TYR A 126 -13.46 -7.27 -11.32
C TYR A 126 -12.43 -7.14 -10.19
N SER A 127 -12.59 -7.98 -9.18
CA SER A 127 -11.79 -7.97 -7.98
C SER A 127 -11.65 -9.38 -7.40
N LEU A 128 -10.86 -9.54 -6.35
CA LEU A 128 -10.80 -10.80 -5.59
C LEU A 128 -12.17 -11.19 -4.98
N ASN A 129 -13.12 -10.27 -4.85
CA ASN A 129 -14.47 -10.59 -4.37
C ASN A 129 -15.29 -11.43 -5.38
N ASP A 130 -14.90 -11.44 -6.65
CA ASP A 130 -15.55 -12.21 -7.71
C ASP A 130 -15.04 -13.64 -7.80
N ILE A 131 -14.11 -14.02 -6.91
CA ILE A 131 -13.54 -15.36 -6.78
C ILE A 131 -14.03 -16.01 -5.50
N TYR A 132 -14.46 -17.27 -5.58
CA TYR A 132 -14.94 -18.06 -4.46
C TYR A 132 -14.12 -19.34 -4.32
N PHE A 133 -14.01 -19.88 -3.10
CA PHE A 133 -13.44 -21.21 -2.86
C PHE A 133 -14.49 -22.27 -3.18
N ILE A 134 -14.05 -23.37 -3.74
CA ILE A 134 -14.86 -24.57 -3.99
C ILE A 134 -14.73 -25.48 -2.76
N PRO A 135 -15.76 -25.57 -1.89
CA PRO A 135 -15.64 -26.34 -0.67
C PRO A 135 -15.61 -27.83 -0.95
N ALA A 136 -14.76 -28.55 -0.24
CA ALA A 136 -14.75 -30.00 -0.22
C ALA A 136 -15.98 -30.51 0.55
N GLN A 137 -16.58 -31.64 0.10
CA GLN A 137 -17.73 -32.27 0.74
C GLN A 137 -17.73 -33.79 0.60
N ILE A 138 -17.93 -34.29 -0.62
CA ILE A 138 -18.03 -35.74 -0.95
C ILE A 138 -16.92 -36.11 -1.93
N ASN A 139 -16.77 -35.38 -3.01
CA ASN A 139 -15.73 -35.62 -4.03
C ASN A 139 -14.31 -35.43 -3.47
N LYS A 140 -14.12 -34.37 -2.68
CA LYS A 140 -12.95 -34.16 -1.81
C LYS A 140 -13.47 -34.14 -0.38
N ILE A 141 -12.71 -34.67 0.58
CA ILE A 141 -13.09 -34.65 2.00
C ILE A 141 -12.44 -33.43 2.65
N PRO A 142 -13.22 -32.56 3.32
CA PRO A 142 -12.65 -31.46 4.08
C PRO A 142 -11.94 -31.98 5.33
N LEU A 143 -10.96 -31.22 5.82
CA LEU A 143 -10.28 -31.55 7.06
C LEU A 143 -11.10 -31.03 8.26
N ASN A 144 -11.01 -31.77 9.38
CA ASN A 144 -11.57 -31.33 10.65
C ASN A 144 -10.80 -30.13 11.22
N LYS A 145 -11.41 -29.39 12.12
CA LYS A 145 -10.83 -28.19 12.72
C LYS A 145 -9.50 -28.45 13.42
N GLU A 146 -9.35 -29.62 14.01
CA GLU A 146 -8.17 -30.02 14.80
C GLU A 146 -7.03 -30.57 13.94
N GLU A 147 -7.30 -30.92 12.68
CA GLU A 147 -6.26 -31.44 11.79
C GLU A 147 -5.27 -30.34 11.42
N PRO A 148 -3.96 -30.62 11.55
CA PRO A 148 -2.95 -29.61 11.31
C PRO A 148 -2.88 -29.20 9.84
N VAL A 149 -2.63 -27.91 9.60
CA VAL A 149 -2.31 -27.38 8.28
C VAL A 149 -0.92 -26.77 8.34
N ASN A 150 -0.05 -27.20 7.42
CA ASN A 150 1.23 -26.55 7.24
C ASN A 150 1.02 -25.16 6.61
N SER A 151 1.53 -24.11 7.26
CA SER A 151 1.53 -22.73 6.75
C SER A 151 2.94 -22.19 6.53
N THR A 152 3.97 -23.01 6.69
CA THR A 152 5.35 -22.59 6.46
C THR A 152 5.63 -22.47 4.98
N ILE A 153 6.47 -21.49 4.65
CA ILE A 153 6.98 -21.28 3.29
C ILE A 153 8.49 -21.13 3.30
N THR A 154 9.12 -21.39 2.18
CA THR A 154 10.56 -21.23 2.00
C THR A 154 10.83 -20.36 0.79
N LEU A 155 11.51 -19.21 0.98
CA LEU A 155 12.02 -18.42 -0.12
C LEU A 155 13.42 -18.91 -0.49
N GLY A 156 13.66 -19.06 -1.80
CA GLY A 156 14.94 -19.48 -2.31
C GLY A 156 15.28 -20.93 -1.96
N VAL A 157 14.41 -21.87 -2.29
CA VAL A 157 14.58 -23.32 -2.01
C VAL A 157 15.93 -23.88 -2.54
N ASN A 158 16.52 -23.25 -3.55
CA ASN A 158 17.81 -23.63 -4.12
C ASN A 158 18.97 -22.72 -3.66
N ALA A 159 18.71 -21.72 -2.84
CA ALA A 159 19.74 -20.87 -2.28
C ALA A 159 20.63 -21.64 -1.29
N LYS A 160 21.88 -21.21 -1.12
CA LYS A 160 22.78 -21.81 -0.12
C LYS A 160 22.23 -21.71 1.30
N LYS A 161 21.49 -20.63 1.58
CA LYS A 161 20.83 -20.35 2.87
C LYS A 161 19.37 -19.97 2.62
N PRO A 162 18.48 -20.96 2.40
CA PRO A 162 17.05 -20.69 2.22
C PRO A 162 16.46 -19.93 3.40
N LEU A 163 15.47 -19.08 3.15
CA LEU A 163 14.76 -18.36 4.20
C LEU A 163 13.43 -19.07 4.50
N GLU A 164 13.37 -19.74 5.65
CA GLU A 164 12.17 -20.40 6.15
C GLU A 164 11.31 -19.44 6.96
N LEU A 165 10.02 -19.38 6.67
CA LEU A 165 9.05 -18.49 7.29
C LEU A 165 7.85 -19.28 7.80
N SER A 166 7.32 -18.88 8.96
CA SER A 166 6.20 -19.57 9.61
C SER A 166 4.84 -19.33 8.97
N SER A 167 4.75 -18.42 8.02
CA SER A 167 3.50 -17.99 7.40
C SER A 167 3.75 -17.46 5.99
N PRO A 168 2.79 -17.61 5.07
CA PRO A 168 2.87 -16.99 3.74
C PRO A 168 2.62 -15.46 3.76
N ILE A 169 2.34 -14.86 4.93
CA ILE A 169 2.12 -13.44 5.08
C ILE A 169 3.43 -12.75 5.45
N LEU A 170 3.88 -11.84 4.60
CA LEU A 170 5.07 -11.02 4.79
C LEU A 170 4.68 -9.54 4.89
N ILE A 171 5.51 -8.74 5.58
CA ILE A 171 5.30 -7.29 5.66
C ILE A 171 6.11 -6.59 4.56
N SER A 172 5.40 -5.85 3.70
CA SER A 172 5.98 -5.12 2.57
C SER A 172 6.93 -4.00 3.02
N GLY A 173 7.88 -3.64 2.16
CA GLY A 173 8.84 -2.59 2.42
C GLY A 173 8.19 -1.23 2.66
N MET A 174 8.45 -0.67 3.84
CA MET A 174 8.06 0.68 4.24
C MET A 174 9.28 1.39 4.79
N SER A 175 9.75 2.41 4.06
CA SER A 175 11.01 3.08 4.37
C SER A 175 10.91 3.97 5.61
N PHE A 176 12.02 4.08 6.37
CA PHE A 176 12.17 5.12 7.38
C PHE A 176 12.14 6.50 6.70
N GLY A 177 11.26 7.35 7.20
CA GLY A 177 10.92 8.64 6.58
C GLY A 177 9.55 8.61 5.89
N ALA A 178 9.20 7.56 5.14
CA ALA A 178 7.82 7.35 4.70
C ALA A 178 6.91 7.01 5.89
N VAL A 179 7.35 6.09 6.74
CA VAL A 179 6.73 5.81 8.05
C VAL A 179 7.61 6.33 9.19
N SER A 180 7.03 6.48 10.38
CA SER A 180 7.75 6.90 11.58
C SER A 180 8.66 5.79 12.14
N LYS A 181 9.61 6.17 13.00
CA LYS A 181 10.49 5.24 13.72
C LYS A 181 9.67 4.22 14.52
N ASN A 182 8.63 4.67 15.23
CA ASN A 182 7.79 3.78 16.02
C ASN A 182 7.14 2.67 15.16
N VAL A 183 6.71 2.98 13.94
CA VAL A 183 6.18 1.97 13.02
C VAL A 183 7.25 0.96 12.62
N LYS A 184 8.50 1.40 12.39
CA LYS A 184 9.60 0.49 12.09
C LYS A 184 9.86 -0.48 13.24
N LEU A 185 9.84 0.02 14.49
CA LEU A 185 10.00 -0.80 15.70
C LEU A 185 8.86 -1.80 15.86
N VAL A 186 7.62 -1.37 15.64
CA VAL A 186 6.43 -2.26 15.68
C VAL A 186 6.56 -3.40 14.68
N ILE A 187 6.95 -3.09 13.44
CA ILE A 187 7.12 -4.11 12.38
C ILE A 187 8.24 -5.09 12.76
N LEU A 188 9.39 -4.57 13.18
CA LEU A 188 10.55 -5.36 13.58
C LEU A 188 10.18 -6.36 14.68
N GLU A 189 9.53 -5.89 15.74
CA GLU A 189 9.19 -6.72 16.89
C GLU A 189 8.09 -7.74 16.56
N ALA A 190 7.02 -7.33 15.86
CA ALA A 190 5.93 -8.23 15.49
C ALA A 190 6.40 -9.31 14.51
N ALA A 191 7.19 -8.96 13.49
CA ALA A 191 7.70 -9.91 12.52
C ALA A 191 8.67 -10.92 13.14
N SER A 192 9.56 -10.46 14.02
CA SER A 192 10.49 -11.33 14.75
C SER A 192 9.77 -12.31 15.68
N LYS A 193 8.77 -11.83 16.44
CA LYS A 193 7.92 -12.68 17.31
C LYS A 193 7.18 -13.76 16.51
N LEU A 194 6.74 -13.42 15.31
CA LEU A 194 5.96 -14.32 14.45
C LEU A 194 6.83 -15.17 13.52
N LYS A 195 8.12 -14.90 13.41
CA LYS A 195 9.04 -15.55 12.47
C LYS A 195 8.55 -15.43 11.02
N ILE A 196 8.12 -14.23 10.63
CA ILE A 196 7.65 -13.94 9.28
C ILE A 196 8.59 -12.97 8.57
N GLY A 197 8.62 -13.01 7.25
CA GLY A 197 9.41 -12.10 6.46
C GLY A 197 8.93 -10.64 6.56
N PHE A 198 9.86 -9.71 6.66
CA PHE A 198 9.58 -8.28 6.55
C PHE A 198 10.67 -7.57 5.76
N ASN A 199 10.23 -6.66 4.90
CA ASN A 199 11.11 -5.93 4.01
C ASN A 199 11.53 -4.60 4.66
N SER A 200 12.81 -4.26 4.58
CA SER A 200 13.35 -3.01 5.14
C SER A 200 12.73 -1.75 4.53
N GLY A 201 12.29 -1.86 3.28
CA GLY A 201 11.96 -0.70 2.45
C GLY A 201 13.21 0.06 2.01
N GLU A 202 13.01 1.06 1.16
CA GLU A 202 14.05 1.97 0.72
C GLU A 202 14.43 2.94 1.85
N GLY A 203 15.71 3.23 2.00
CA GLY A 203 16.14 4.30 2.89
C GLY A 203 16.99 3.89 4.09
N GLY A 204 17.60 2.73 4.02
CA GLY A 204 18.51 2.23 5.06
C GLY A 204 17.80 1.67 6.28
N LEU A 205 18.56 1.40 7.33
CA LEU A 205 18.08 0.80 8.57
C LEU A 205 18.35 1.74 9.74
N ILE A 206 17.38 1.87 10.63
CA ILE A 206 17.57 2.52 11.94
C ILE A 206 18.50 1.66 12.83
N ASP A 207 19.07 2.22 13.86
CA ASP A 207 20.08 1.52 14.68
C ASP A 207 19.50 0.28 15.38
N GLU A 208 18.24 0.34 15.80
CA GLU A 208 17.53 -0.80 16.37
C GLU A 208 17.35 -1.93 15.36
N GLU A 209 17.11 -1.60 14.08
CA GLU A 209 17.05 -2.58 13.00
C GLU A 209 18.42 -3.18 12.68
N LYS A 210 19.52 -2.43 12.83
CA LYS A 210 20.89 -2.94 12.66
C LYS A 210 21.29 -3.91 13.76
N SER A 211 20.72 -3.76 14.96
CA SER A 211 21.05 -4.59 16.11
C SER A 211 20.22 -5.87 16.24
N SER A 212 19.09 -6.01 15.50
CA SER A 212 18.18 -7.13 15.67
C SER A 212 17.34 -7.43 14.41
N GLY A 213 16.58 -8.54 14.44
CA GLY A 213 15.60 -8.92 13.41
C GLY A 213 16.23 -9.39 12.10
N TRP A 214 17.49 -9.75 12.08
CA TRP A 214 18.17 -10.19 10.86
C TRP A 214 17.64 -11.53 10.33
N ASP A 215 17.20 -12.46 11.16
CA ASP A 215 16.76 -13.79 10.77
C ASP A 215 15.60 -13.82 9.78
N TYR A 216 14.77 -12.76 9.74
CA TYR A 216 13.58 -12.69 8.90
C TYR A 216 13.55 -11.45 8.01
N ARG A 217 14.67 -10.68 7.98
CA ARG A 217 14.73 -9.43 7.22
C ARG A 217 15.07 -9.66 5.77
N ILE A 218 14.23 -9.13 4.88
CA ILE A 218 14.48 -8.98 3.46
C ILE A 218 15.02 -7.56 3.24
N LEU A 219 16.32 -7.44 2.98
CA LEU A 219 16.95 -6.13 2.75
C LEU A 219 16.60 -5.63 1.34
N GLN A 220 16.04 -4.43 1.24
CA GLN A 220 15.69 -3.85 -0.04
C GLN A 220 16.87 -3.12 -0.69
N TYR A 221 17.22 -3.54 -1.90
CA TYR A 221 18.24 -2.93 -2.75
C TYR A 221 17.53 -2.09 -3.82
N SER A 222 17.30 -0.82 -3.51
CA SER A 222 16.53 0.09 -4.37
C SER A 222 17.41 0.89 -5.33
N THR A 223 16.78 1.58 -6.28
CA THR A 223 17.49 2.43 -7.26
C THR A 223 18.24 3.59 -6.62
N GLY A 224 17.78 4.09 -5.47
CA GLY A 224 18.42 5.18 -4.72
C GLY A 224 19.60 4.75 -3.86
N ARG A 225 19.78 3.45 -3.59
CA ARG A 225 20.87 2.87 -2.77
C ARG A 225 20.99 3.46 -1.35
N PHE A 226 20.03 4.22 -0.88
CA PHE A 226 20.08 4.94 0.40
C PHE A 226 20.45 4.01 1.56
N GLY A 227 21.61 4.28 2.18
CA GLY A 227 22.08 3.55 3.35
C GLY A 227 22.31 2.05 3.17
N VAL A 228 22.37 1.54 1.94
CA VAL A 228 22.66 0.13 1.67
C VAL A 228 24.13 -0.05 1.31
N ASN A 229 24.83 -0.87 2.10
CA ASN A 229 26.23 -1.15 1.92
C ASN A 229 26.54 -2.67 2.01
N LYS A 230 27.81 -3.04 1.75
CA LYS A 230 28.23 -4.44 1.75
C LYS A 230 28.06 -5.14 3.10
N ASP A 231 28.19 -4.41 4.20
CA ASP A 231 28.10 -5.02 5.53
C ASP A 231 26.65 -5.34 5.92
N LEU A 232 25.69 -4.53 5.49
CA LEU A 232 24.27 -4.85 5.61
C LEU A 232 23.86 -6.01 4.70
N LEU A 233 24.41 -6.06 3.48
CA LEU A 233 24.15 -7.20 2.56
C LEU A 233 24.64 -8.52 3.13
N LYS A 234 25.78 -8.56 3.83
CA LYS A 234 26.30 -9.77 4.50
C LYS A 234 25.42 -10.28 5.63
N GLN A 235 24.64 -9.40 6.26
CA GLN A 235 23.79 -9.73 7.40
C GLN A 235 22.35 -10.06 7.00
N ALA A 236 21.95 -9.76 5.75
CA ALA A 236 20.59 -9.98 5.29
C ALA A 236 20.23 -11.47 5.24
N SER A 237 18.98 -11.82 5.56
CA SER A 237 18.43 -13.18 5.37
C SER A 237 17.89 -13.41 3.98
N ALA A 238 17.54 -12.34 3.28
CA ALA A 238 17.28 -12.28 1.84
C ALA A 238 17.50 -10.88 1.33
N VAL A 239 17.72 -10.71 0.04
CA VAL A 239 17.85 -9.40 -0.61
C VAL A 239 16.83 -9.27 -1.72
N GLU A 240 16.10 -8.15 -1.75
CA GLU A 240 15.14 -7.83 -2.80
C GLU A 240 15.63 -6.63 -3.62
N ILE A 241 15.99 -6.86 -4.89
CA ILE A 241 16.29 -5.78 -5.84
C ILE A 241 14.97 -5.17 -6.30
N ARG A 242 14.74 -3.87 -6.00
CA ARG A 242 13.51 -3.20 -6.40
C ARG A 242 13.72 -2.36 -7.66
N PHE A 243 12.96 -2.67 -8.70
CA PHE A 243 12.90 -1.90 -9.93
C PHE A 243 11.73 -0.90 -9.88
N GLY A 244 12.04 0.40 -9.92
CA GLY A 244 11.04 1.47 -9.85
C GLY A 244 10.48 1.73 -8.46
N GLN A 245 9.30 2.35 -8.38
CA GLN A 245 8.61 2.70 -7.14
C GLN A 245 7.33 1.87 -6.96
N GLY A 246 7.33 0.88 -6.06
CA GLY A 246 6.13 0.14 -5.70
C GLY A 246 5.37 -0.39 -6.90
N ALA A 247 4.07 -0.11 -6.97
CA ALA A 247 3.18 -0.53 -8.06
C ALA A 247 3.29 0.34 -9.34
N TYR A 248 4.13 1.37 -9.33
CA TYR A 248 4.22 2.36 -10.41
C TYR A 248 5.61 2.33 -11.06
N PRO A 249 5.89 1.37 -11.96
CA PRO A 249 7.17 1.27 -12.64
C PRO A 249 7.44 2.48 -13.53
N GLY A 250 8.72 2.72 -13.82
CA GLY A 250 9.15 3.82 -14.70
C GLY A 250 9.32 5.18 -14.01
N LYS A 251 9.05 5.24 -12.68
CA LYS A 251 9.30 6.44 -11.86
C LYS A 251 10.07 6.08 -10.60
N GLY A 252 10.91 7.01 -10.14
CA GLY A 252 11.60 6.92 -8.85
C GLY A 252 10.69 7.27 -7.67
N SER A 253 11.15 6.99 -6.46
CA SER A 253 10.46 7.37 -5.23
C SER A 253 10.73 8.83 -4.87
N TYR A 254 9.80 9.40 -4.10
CA TYR A 254 9.89 10.76 -3.60
C TYR A 254 9.62 10.79 -2.09
N LEU A 255 10.47 11.50 -1.35
CA LEU A 255 10.26 11.83 0.04
C LEU A 255 10.45 13.33 0.22
N PRO A 256 9.39 14.08 0.61
CA PRO A 256 9.46 15.52 0.78
C PRO A 256 10.45 15.96 1.88
N ALA A 257 11.09 17.10 1.68
CA ALA A 257 12.07 17.70 2.59
C ALA A 257 11.55 17.85 4.03
N GLU A 258 10.28 18.20 4.19
CA GLU A 258 9.63 18.36 5.50
C GLU A 258 9.60 17.06 6.33
N LYS A 259 9.80 15.91 5.70
CA LYS A 259 9.88 14.60 6.34
C LYS A 259 11.31 14.16 6.58
N ILE A 260 12.32 14.88 6.10
CA ILE A 260 13.73 14.49 6.20
C ILE A 260 14.34 15.17 7.43
N THR A 261 14.29 14.47 8.56
CA THR A 261 14.97 14.86 9.80
C THR A 261 16.47 14.57 9.71
N GLU A 262 17.26 15.09 10.66
CA GLU A 262 18.69 14.80 10.75
C GLU A 262 18.98 13.28 10.82
N GLU A 263 18.18 12.53 11.61
CA GLU A 263 18.32 11.07 11.74
C GLU A 263 18.04 10.37 10.39
N ILE A 264 17.00 10.79 9.66
CA ILE A 264 16.69 10.24 8.34
C ILE A 264 17.77 10.58 7.32
N ALA A 265 18.26 11.82 7.34
CA ALA A 265 19.32 12.26 6.46
C ALA A 265 20.60 11.46 6.70
N GLN A 266 20.97 11.22 7.95
CA GLN A 266 22.12 10.39 8.32
C GLN A 266 21.96 8.94 7.84
N VAL A 267 20.78 8.31 8.08
CA VAL A 267 20.51 6.92 7.70
C VAL A 267 20.49 6.74 6.17
N ARG A 268 20.02 7.74 5.45
CA ARG A 268 19.93 7.72 3.97
C ARG A 268 21.16 8.26 3.27
N GLU A 269 22.12 8.82 4.01
CA GLU A 269 23.32 9.49 3.47
C GLU A 269 22.93 10.71 2.58
N LEU A 270 21.98 11.53 3.08
CA LEU A 270 21.44 12.73 2.45
C LEU A 270 21.73 13.98 3.27
N LYS A 271 21.46 15.15 2.68
CA LYS A 271 21.47 16.42 3.41
C LYS A 271 20.10 16.66 4.06
N PRO A 272 20.05 17.11 5.32
CA PRO A 272 18.79 17.48 5.96
C PRO A 272 18.08 18.63 5.22
N GLY A 273 16.74 18.56 5.17
CA GLY A 273 15.92 19.63 4.61
C GLY A 273 15.93 19.75 3.07
N GLU A 274 16.49 18.75 2.37
CA GLU A 274 16.40 18.66 0.91
C GLU A 274 15.49 17.49 0.52
N ASP A 275 14.71 17.66 -0.56
CA ASP A 275 13.89 16.58 -1.13
C ASP A 275 14.73 15.38 -1.52
N SER A 276 14.24 14.18 -1.25
CA SER A 276 14.91 12.94 -1.63
C SER A 276 14.20 12.27 -2.81
N TYR A 277 14.92 12.11 -3.89
CA TYR A 277 14.47 11.38 -5.07
C TYR A 277 15.35 10.14 -5.30
N SER A 278 14.74 9.02 -5.62
CA SER A 278 15.48 7.89 -6.18
C SER A 278 15.37 7.90 -7.71
N PRO A 279 16.41 7.44 -8.43
CA PRO A 279 16.33 7.30 -9.88
C PRO A 279 15.20 6.36 -10.32
N ALA A 280 14.66 6.53 -11.52
CA ALA A 280 13.65 5.65 -12.10
C ALA A 280 14.19 4.23 -12.39
N HIS A 281 15.51 4.10 -12.60
CA HIS A 281 16.22 2.84 -12.84
C HIS A 281 17.53 2.79 -12.05
N HIS A 282 18.08 1.62 -11.87
CA HIS A 282 19.41 1.46 -11.29
C HIS A 282 20.47 1.99 -12.26
N GLN A 283 21.39 2.83 -11.75
CA GLN A 283 22.44 3.45 -12.60
C GLN A 283 23.42 2.43 -13.20
N ASP A 284 23.56 1.28 -12.54
CA ASP A 284 24.48 0.20 -12.90
C ASP A 284 23.75 -1.04 -13.45
N ILE A 285 22.48 -0.90 -13.84
CA ILE A 285 21.69 -1.92 -14.53
C ILE A 285 21.04 -1.26 -15.74
N THR A 286 21.66 -1.41 -16.89
CA THR A 286 21.27 -0.79 -18.17
C THR A 286 20.92 -1.83 -19.23
N SER A 287 21.17 -3.10 -18.93
CA SER A 287 20.87 -4.24 -19.79
C SER A 287 20.43 -5.47 -18.98
N HIS A 288 19.88 -6.47 -19.67
CA HIS A 288 19.51 -7.74 -19.02
C HIS A 288 20.75 -8.45 -18.45
N GLN A 289 21.91 -8.31 -19.09
CA GLN A 289 23.16 -8.89 -18.58
C GLN A 289 23.57 -8.26 -17.25
N ASP A 290 23.36 -6.96 -17.08
CA ASP A 290 23.68 -6.26 -15.83
C ASP A 290 22.79 -6.75 -14.69
N VAL A 291 21.52 -7.10 -14.96
CA VAL A 291 20.62 -7.74 -13.96
C VAL A 291 21.24 -9.02 -13.45
N LYS A 292 21.67 -9.89 -14.35
CA LYS A 292 22.30 -11.19 -14.03
C LYS A 292 23.60 -11.03 -13.22
N GLU A 293 24.43 -10.06 -13.63
CA GLU A 293 25.67 -9.74 -12.92
C GLU A 293 25.42 -9.17 -11.54
N LYS A 294 24.43 -8.29 -11.39
CA LYS A 294 24.06 -7.71 -10.09
C LYS A 294 23.51 -8.76 -9.12
N ILE A 295 22.68 -9.68 -9.58
CA ILE A 295 22.19 -10.80 -8.77
C ILE A 295 23.36 -11.67 -8.28
N ARG A 296 24.31 -11.98 -9.16
CA ARG A 296 25.52 -12.75 -8.81
C ARG A 296 26.39 -12.00 -7.80
N GLU A 297 26.61 -10.70 -8.01
CA GLU A 297 27.36 -9.84 -7.09
C GLU A 297 26.75 -9.85 -5.69
N ILE A 298 25.43 -9.56 -5.59
CA ILE A 298 24.71 -9.52 -4.31
C ILE A 298 24.75 -10.89 -3.63
N ARG A 299 24.49 -11.97 -4.36
CA ARG A 299 24.54 -13.35 -3.84
C ARG A 299 25.93 -13.71 -3.30
N ALA A 300 26.99 -13.27 -3.96
CA ALA A 300 28.36 -13.50 -3.48
C ALA A 300 28.65 -12.70 -2.19
N ILE A 301 28.20 -11.43 -2.10
CA ILE A 301 28.39 -10.59 -0.92
C ILE A 301 27.60 -11.14 0.28
N SER A 302 26.38 -11.59 0.07
CA SER A 302 25.46 -12.05 1.12
C SER A 302 25.65 -13.53 1.51
N ASP A 303 26.72 -14.18 1.02
CA ASP A 303 27.03 -15.58 1.28
C ASP A 303 25.88 -16.55 0.92
N GLY A 304 25.21 -16.26 -0.20
CA GLY A 304 24.25 -17.17 -0.81
C GLY A 304 22.86 -17.21 -0.17
N VAL A 305 22.42 -16.12 0.48
CA VAL A 305 21.01 -15.94 0.85
C VAL A 305 20.14 -15.77 -0.41
N PRO A 306 18.80 -15.94 -0.32
CA PRO A 306 17.91 -15.70 -1.44
C PRO A 306 18.03 -14.28 -1.98
N VAL A 307 18.20 -14.13 -3.29
CA VAL A 307 18.19 -12.84 -3.98
C VAL A 307 17.02 -12.81 -4.95
N GLY A 308 16.06 -11.95 -4.68
CA GLY A 308 14.88 -11.77 -5.50
C GLY A 308 14.80 -10.38 -6.13
N ALA A 309 13.76 -10.18 -6.90
CA ALA A 309 13.45 -8.91 -7.53
C ALA A 309 12.00 -8.50 -7.28
N LYS A 310 11.78 -7.20 -7.03
CA LYS A 310 10.45 -6.60 -6.97
C LYS A 310 10.22 -5.73 -8.19
N ILE A 311 9.14 -6.01 -8.89
CA ILE A 311 8.69 -5.26 -10.06
C ILE A 311 7.28 -4.70 -9.83
N GLY A 312 7.01 -3.49 -10.32
CA GLY A 312 5.66 -3.04 -10.59
C GLY A 312 5.16 -3.75 -11.85
N CYS A 313 3.89 -4.16 -11.86
CA CYS A 313 3.38 -4.97 -12.95
C CYS A 313 3.28 -4.16 -14.26
N GLY A 314 4.12 -4.52 -15.22
CA GLY A 314 4.19 -3.98 -16.59
C GLY A 314 4.09 -5.11 -17.63
N ASP A 315 5.11 -5.31 -18.44
CA ASP A 315 5.23 -6.48 -19.34
C ASP A 315 5.68 -7.71 -18.55
N VAL A 316 4.77 -8.21 -17.72
CA VAL A 316 5.03 -9.24 -16.70
C VAL A 316 5.70 -10.47 -17.29
N LYS A 317 5.29 -10.91 -18.48
CA LYS A 317 5.85 -12.13 -19.10
C LYS A 317 7.34 -11.96 -19.39
N LYS A 318 7.71 -10.87 -20.07
CA LYS A 318 9.11 -10.61 -20.42
C LYS A 318 9.97 -10.32 -19.19
N ASP A 319 9.45 -9.52 -18.25
CA ASP A 319 10.17 -9.21 -17.03
C ASP A 319 10.45 -10.48 -16.21
N VAL A 320 9.48 -11.38 -16.08
CA VAL A 320 9.65 -12.67 -15.39
C VAL A 320 10.63 -13.59 -16.11
N GLU A 321 10.60 -13.67 -17.46
CA GLU A 321 11.56 -14.44 -18.25
C GLU A 321 13.00 -13.93 -18.03
N ILE A 322 13.20 -12.62 -18.06
CA ILE A 322 14.51 -11.99 -17.83
C ILE A 322 15.01 -12.24 -16.42
N LEU A 323 14.14 -12.06 -15.41
CA LEU A 323 14.50 -12.28 -14.02
C LEU A 323 14.83 -13.76 -13.76
N ALA A 324 14.06 -14.67 -14.34
CA ALA A 324 14.31 -16.11 -14.24
C ALA A 324 15.65 -16.51 -14.89
N ASP A 325 15.96 -16.03 -16.10
CA ASP A 325 17.28 -16.22 -16.74
C ASP A 325 18.42 -15.59 -15.94
N SER A 326 18.16 -14.49 -15.26
CA SER A 326 19.12 -13.83 -14.39
C SER A 326 19.38 -14.60 -13.09
N GLY A 327 18.57 -15.60 -12.77
CA GLY A 327 18.76 -16.52 -11.65
C GLY A 327 18.28 -15.94 -10.31
N VAL A 328 17.17 -15.21 -10.29
CA VAL A 328 16.51 -14.83 -9.01
C VAL A 328 15.97 -16.04 -8.28
N ASP A 329 15.85 -15.93 -6.98
CA ASP A 329 15.26 -16.96 -6.12
C ASP A 329 13.78 -16.69 -5.84
N PHE A 330 13.34 -15.42 -5.94
CA PHE A 330 11.93 -15.02 -5.82
C PHE A 330 11.63 -13.76 -6.63
N ILE A 331 10.37 -13.60 -7.02
CA ILE A 331 9.87 -12.42 -7.74
C ILE A 331 8.68 -11.86 -6.97
N THR A 332 8.75 -10.59 -6.60
CA THR A 332 7.63 -9.85 -6.01
C THR A 332 6.91 -9.06 -7.09
N LEU A 333 5.62 -9.32 -7.25
CA LEU A 333 4.72 -8.59 -8.15
C LEU A 333 3.95 -7.52 -7.35
N ASP A 334 4.16 -6.25 -7.63
CA ASP A 334 3.41 -5.16 -7.00
C ASP A 334 2.37 -4.62 -7.98
N GLY A 335 1.14 -5.13 -7.87
CA GLY A 335 0.05 -4.79 -8.78
C GLY A 335 -0.53 -3.39 -8.56
N PHE A 336 -1.28 -2.88 -9.53
CA PHE A 336 -1.90 -1.54 -9.58
C PHE A 336 -2.63 -1.12 -8.28
N GLY A 337 -3.22 -2.05 -7.53
CA GLY A 337 -3.83 -1.79 -6.22
C GLY A 337 -2.84 -1.44 -5.10
N GLY A 338 -1.53 -1.57 -5.35
CA GLY A 338 -0.46 -1.19 -4.43
C GLY A 338 -0.40 0.33 -4.21
N GLY A 339 0.22 0.74 -3.12
CA GLY A 339 0.31 2.15 -2.74
C GLY A 339 1.72 2.57 -2.34
N THR A 340 1.89 3.87 -2.21
CA THR A 340 3.11 4.51 -1.73
C THR A 340 2.79 5.69 -0.83
N GLY A 341 3.79 6.20 -0.11
CA GLY A 341 3.66 7.38 0.74
C GLY A 341 3.39 8.66 -0.05
N ALA A 342 4.03 8.81 -1.20
CA ALA A 342 3.87 9.97 -2.09
C ALA A 342 4.11 9.57 -3.55
N THR A 343 3.22 9.98 -4.44
CA THR A 343 3.37 9.89 -5.89
C THR A 343 2.42 10.88 -6.56
N ASP A 344 2.63 11.18 -7.85
CA ASP A 344 1.71 12.04 -8.58
C ASP A 344 0.38 11.34 -8.85
N LEU A 345 -0.69 12.10 -8.85
CA LEU A 345 -2.04 11.61 -9.11
C LEU A 345 -2.13 10.89 -10.46
N TYR A 346 -1.60 11.50 -11.53
CA TYR A 346 -1.65 10.93 -12.87
C TYR A 346 -0.92 9.58 -12.98
N VAL A 347 0.15 9.39 -12.22
CA VAL A 347 0.88 8.11 -12.15
C VAL A 347 0.05 7.07 -11.43
N ARG A 348 -0.44 7.41 -10.22
CA ARG A 348 -1.22 6.48 -9.39
C ARG A 348 -2.45 5.93 -10.10
N GLU A 349 -3.13 6.76 -10.88
CA GLU A 349 -4.39 6.38 -11.51
C GLU A 349 -4.23 5.71 -12.89
N ASN A 350 -3.02 5.74 -13.50
CA ASN A 350 -2.87 5.31 -14.89
C ASN A 350 -1.69 4.38 -15.15
N VAL A 351 -0.85 4.05 -14.16
CA VAL A 351 0.34 3.25 -14.37
C VAL A 351 0.27 1.95 -13.57
N GLY A 352 0.62 0.84 -14.22
CA GLY A 352 0.66 -0.49 -13.63
C GLY A 352 -0.54 -1.35 -14.02
N ILE A 353 -0.34 -2.68 -13.99
CA ILE A 353 -1.36 -3.68 -14.30
C ILE A 353 -1.93 -4.23 -12.99
N PRO A 354 -3.26 -4.47 -12.89
CA PRO A 354 -3.85 -5.10 -11.72
C PRO A 354 -3.24 -6.46 -11.40
N LEU A 355 -3.06 -6.74 -10.10
CA LEU A 355 -2.45 -8.00 -9.63
C LEU A 355 -3.17 -9.24 -10.19
N LEU A 356 -4.50 -9.21 -10.28
CA LEU A 356 -5.30 -10.32 -10.83
C LEU A 356 -5.00 -10.64 -12.31
N ALA A 357 -4.49 -9.67 -13.05
CA ALA A 357 -4.03 -9.91 -14.42
C ALA A 357 -2.53 -10.29 -14.47
N ALA A 358 -1.73 -9.78 -13.55
CA ALA A 358 -0.29 -9.97 -13.52
C ALA A 358 0.13 -11.33 -12.93
N LEU A 359 -0.46 -11.71 -11.81
CA LEU A 359 -0.09 -12.93 -11.09
C LEU A 359 -0.24 -14.20 -11.94
N PRO A 360 -1.39 -14.46 -12.61
CA PRO A 360 -1.52 -15.64 -13.47
C PRO A 360 -0.52 -15.67 -14.63
N GLN A 361 -0.16 -14.50 -15.18
CA GLN A 361 0.84 -14.40 -16.25
C GLN A 361 2.24 -14.78 -15.77
N ALA A 362 2.63 -14.34 -14.57
CA ALA A 362 3.92 -14.69 -13.98
C ALA A 362 4.02 -16.19 -13.68
N VAL A 363 2.98 -16.75 -13.04
CA VAL A 363 2.91 -18.19 -12.73
C VAL A 363 3.00 -19.03 -13.99
N GLU A 364 2.21 -18.70 -14.99
CA GLU A 364 2.19 -19.43 -16.27
C GLU A 364 3.55 -19.33 -17.01
N THR A 365 4.21 -18.17 -16.92
CA THR A 365 5.53 -17.95 -17.50
C THR A 365 6.57 -18.86 -16.83
N LEU A 366 6.63 -18.87 -15.49
CA LEU A 366 7.55 -19.75 -14.76
C LEU A 366 7.27 -21.23 -15.05
N LYS A 367 6.00 -21.63 -15.11
CA LYS A 367 5.59 -23.00 -15.45
C LYS A 367 6.05 -23.42 -16.84
N LYS A 368 5.91 -22.55 -17.85
CA LYS A 368 6.35 -22.82 -19.23
C LYS A 368 7.85 -23.06 -19.34
N ILE A 369 8.66 -22.37 -18.52
CA ILE A 369 10.10 -22.52 -18.53
C ILE A 369 10.60 -23.54 -17.48
N GLY A 370 9.70 -24.22 -16.74
CA GLY A 370 10.01 -25.27 -15.77
C GLY A 370 10.71 -24.77 -14.50
N LEU A 371 10.37 -23.54 -14.05
CA LEU A 371 10.95 -22.89 -12.88
C LEU A 371 9.93 -22.52 -11.80
N ASP A 372 8.67 -22.93 -11.95
CA ASP A 372 7.55 -22.67 -11.03
C ASP A 372 7.74 -23.24 -9.61
N HIS A 373 8.60 -24.27 -9.45
CA HIS A 373 8.96 -24.81 -8.12
C HIS A 373 10.36 -24.38 -7.63
N LYS A 374 11.00 -23.47 -8.35
CA LYS A 374 12.37 -23.01 -8.03
C LYS A 374 12.43 -21.52 -7.72
N ILE A 375 11.54 -20.75 -8.29
CA ILE A 375 11.43 -19.31 -8.11
C ILE A 375 10.09 -19.04 -7.45
N SER A 376 10.11 -18.51 -6.23
CA SER A 376 8.90 -18.18 -5.51
C SER A 376 8.27 -16.87 -6.02
N ILE A 377 6.95 -16.81 -6.09
CA ILE A 377 6.20 -15.58 -6.41
C ILE A 377 5.59 -15.01 -5.13
N ILE A 378 5.88 -13.73 -4.86
CA ILE A 378 5.27 -12.96 -3.78
C ILE A 378 4.26 -11.99 -4.40
N ALA A 379 2.99 -12.16 -4.07
CA ALA A 379 1.92 -11.28 -4.55
C ALA A 379 1.78 -10.04 -3.64
N SER A 380 1.70 -8.85 -4.23
CA SER A 380 1.53 -7.56 -3.55
C SER A 380 0.60 -6.64 -4.36
N GLY A 381 -0.05 -5.71 -3.69
CA GLY A 381 -0.89 -4.71 -4.36
C GLY A 381 -2.34 -4.74 -3.89
N GLY A 382 -2.66 -4.00 -2.82
CA GLY A 382 -4.02 -3.79 -2.35
C GLY A 382 -4.65 -4.92 -1.54
N LEU A 383 -3.90 -5.94 -1.18
CA LEU A 383 -4.36 -7.09 -0.37
C LEU A 383 -4.67 -6.67 1.07
N ARG A 384 -5.82 -7.08 1.61
CA ARG A 384 -6.30 -6.58 2.91
C ARG A 384 -6.73 -7.66 3.89
N ARG A 385 -7.31 -8.76 3.43
CA ARG A 385 -7.92 -9.81 4.26
C ARG A 385 -7.33 -11.18 3.94
N SER A 386 -7.45 -12.09 4.89
CA SER A 386 -7.04 -13.50 4.76
C SER A 386 -7.59 -14.18 3.51
N ALA A 387 -8.85 -13.89 3.15
CA ALA A 387 -9.44 -14.43 1.93
C ALA A 387 -8.71 -13.93 0.67
N ASP A 388 -8.28 -12.66 0.62
CA ASP A 388 -7.48 -12.13 -0.49
C ASP A 388 -6.14 -12.86 -0.58
N PHE A 389 -5.51 -13.07 0.59
CA PHE A 389 -4.22 -13.76 0.68
C PHE A 389 -4.34 -15.19 0.18
N THR A 390 -5.34 -15.94 0.67
CA THR A 390 -5.57 -17.34 0.28
C THR A 390 -5.91 -17.47 -1.20
N LYS A 391 -6.66 -16.53 -1.78
CA LYS A 391 -6.95 -16.51 -3.23
C LYS A 391 -5.69 -16.28 -4.05
N CYS A 392 -4.78 -15.41 -3.61
CA CYS A 392 -3.49 -15.23 -4.27
C CYS A 392 -2.65 -16.50 -4.21
N LEU A 393 -2.63 -17.21 -3.06
CA LEU A 393 -1.95 -18.52 -2.95
C LEU A 393 -2.57 -19.54 -3.92
N ALA A 394 -3.88 -19.63 -3.99
CA ALA A 394 -4.58 -20.51 -4.93
C ALA A 394 -4.35 -20.13 -6.41
N LEU A 395 -4.08 -18.86 -6.71
CA LEU A 395 -3.68 -18.38 -8.05
C LEU A 395 -2.20 -18.67 -8.37
N GLY A 396 -1.44 -19.24 -7.42
CA GLY A 396 -0.07 -19.70 -7.60
C GLY A 396 1.01 -18.76 -7.03
N ALA A 397 0.66 -17.86 -6.12
CA ALA A 397 1.66 -17.17 -5.30
C ALA A 397 2.13 -18.09 -4.16
N ASP A 398 3.42 -18.03 -3.81
CA ASP A 398 3.97 -18.74 -2.65
C ASP A 398 3.79 -17.92 -1.36
N ALA A 399 3.71 -16.59 -1.49
CA ALA A 399 3.53 -15.67 -0.38
C ALA A 399 2.80 -14.40 -0.80
N VAL A 400 2.41 -13.61 0.20
CA VAL A 400 1.80 -12.29 -0.01
C VAL A 400 2.50 -11.22 0.82
N TYR A 401 2.71 -10.05 0.23
CA TYR A 401 3.10 -8.85 0.96
C TYR A 401 1.89 -8.01 1.36
N ILE A 402 1.85 -7.62 2.62
CA ILE A 402 0.88 -6.66 3.16
C ILE A 402 1.60 -5.36 3.56
N GLY A 403 1.10 -4.21 3.11
CA GLY A 403 1.57 -2.88 3.52
C GLY A 403 0.47 -2.14 4.27
N THR A 404 -0.50 -1.59 3.54
CA THR A 404 -1.63 -0.84 4.13
C THR A 404 -2.42 -1.66 5.15
N ALA A 405 -2.62 -2.97 4.94
CA ALA A 405 -3.32 -3.82 5.91
C ALA A 405 -2.58 -3.89 7.26
N ALA A 406 -1.24 -4.02 7.23
CA ALA A 406 -0.42 -3.96 8.45
C ALA A 406 -0.53 -2.60 9.15
N LEU A 407 -0.53 -1.49 8.40
CA LEU A 407 -0.71 -0.16 8.96
C LEU A 407 -2.11 0.05 9.55
N ILE A 408 -3.16 -0.48 8.93
CA ILE A 408 -4.53 -0.44 9.46
C ILE A 408 -4.61 -1.21 10.80
N ALA A 409 -3.96 -2.36 10.89
CA ALA A 409 -3.90 -3.13 12.13
C ALA A 409 -3.29 -2.32 13.30
N ILE A 410 -2.36 -1.42 13.02
CA ILE A 410 -1.76 -0.52 14.02
C ILE A 410 -2.40 0.89 14.05
N ASN A 411 -3.64 1.02 13.60
CA ASN A 411 -4.46 2.23 13.69
C ASN A 411 -4.32 3.26 12.54
N CYS A 412 -3.93 2.86 11.33
CA CYS A 412 -4.06 3.74 10.17
C CYS A 412 -5.54 3.98 9.84
N GLN A 413 -5.96 5.23 9.82
CA GLN A 413 -7.34 5.66 9.51
C GLN A 413 -7.56 6.00 8.02
N GLN A 414 -6.55 5.78 7.19
CA GLN A 414 -6.59 6.03 5.74
C GLN A 414 -6.95 7.49 5.36
N TYR A 415 -6.47 8.47 6.11
CA TYR A 415 -6.64 9.90 5.77
C TYR A 415 -6.02 10.30 4.43
N ARG A 416 -5.15 9.45 3.87
CA ARG A 416 -4.51 9.62 2.55
C ARG A 416 -3.67 10.90 2.40
N ILE A 417 -3.19 11.43 3.51
CA ILE A 417 -2.31 12.62 3.59
C ILE A 417 -0.87 12.25 3.95
N CYS A 418 -0.45 11.02 3.65
CA CYS A 418 0.89 10.53 4.02
C CYS A 418 2.03 11.37 3.45
N TYR A 419 1.83 11.96 2.25
CA TYR A 419 2.81 12.82 1.60
C TYR A 419 3.09 14.12 2.38
N THR A 420 2.11 14.63 3.14
CA THR A 420 2.24 15.90 3.88
C THR A 420 3.10 15.83 5.14
N GLY A 421 3.37 14.62 5.66
CA GLY A 421 4.01 14.44 6.96
C GLY A 421 3.14 14.85 8.17
N LEU A 422 1.84 15.07 7.97
CA LEU A 422 0.89 15.52 9.01
C LEU A 422 -0.08 14.40 9.45
N CYS A 423 0.33 13.13 9.33
CA CYS A 423 -0.49 11.99 9.73
C CYS A 423 -0.88 12.08 11.21
N PRO A 424 -2.18 12.26 11.55
CA PRO A 424 -2.58 12.46 12.94
C PRO A 424 -2.46 11.21 13.80
N THR A 425 -2.38 10.01 13.18
CA THR A 425 -2.20 8.74 13.91
C THR A 425 -0.73 8.41 14.18
N GLY A 426 0.21 9.28 13.82
CA GLY A 426 1.63 9.06 14.06
C GLY A 426 2.35 8.14 13.07
N ILE A 427 1.64 7.54 12.12
CA ILE A 427 2.18 6.48 11.25
C ILE A 427 3.13 7.04 10.19
N THR A 428 2.71 8.07 9.44
CA THR A 428 3.48 8.59 8.30
C THR A 428 3.96 10.03 8.53
N THR A 429 4.38 10.32 9.75
CA THR A 429 4.90 11.62 10.17
C THR A 429 6.24 11.48 10.85
N GLN A 430 7.01 12.58 10.87
CA GLN A 430 8.26 12.69 11.63
C GLN A 430 8.14 13.72 12.78
N LYS A 431 6.95 14.29 13.00
CA LYS A 431 6.72 15.25 14.08
C LYS A 431 6.59 14.53 15.42
N PRO A 432 7.45 14.85 16.42
CA PRO A 432 7.48 14.13 17.71
C PRO A 432 6.13 14.12 18.42
N GLN A 433 5.35 15.22 18.34
CA GLN A 433 4.04 15.33 18.97
C GLN A 433 3.00 14.38 18.35
N LEU A 434 3.13 14.03 17.06
CA LEU A 434 2.25 13.10 16.38
C LEU A 434 2.73 11.65 16.52
N ILE A 435 4.04 11.40 16.49
CA ILE A 435 4.62 10.05 16.67
C ILE A 435 4.20 9.44 18.02
N LYS A 436 4.05 10.25 19.06
CA LYS A 436 3.57 9.83 20.38
C LYS A 436 2.18 9.19 20.40
N GLN A 437 1.40 9.33 19.31
CA GLN A 437 0.11 8.65 19.18
C GLN A 437 0.24 7.13 18.96
N ILE A 438 1.45 6.66 18.63
CA ILE A 438 1.74 5.23 18.48
C ILE A 438 2.28 4.71 19.81
N ASP A 439 1.46 3.94 20.50
CA ASP A 439 1.90 3.03 21.55
C ASP A 439 2.52 1.79 20.89
N ILE A 440 3.81 1.58 21.10
CA ILE A 440 4.56 0.50 20.43
C ILE A 440 4.06 -0.87 20.91
N GLU A 441 3.91 -1.07 22.21
CA GLU A 441 3.52 -2.37 22.78
C GLU A 441 2.11 -2.79 22.31
N GLU A 442 1.14 -1.89 22.42
CA GLU A 442 -0.23 -2.15 21.94
C GLU A 442 -0.25 -2.35 20.41
N SER A 443 0.52 -1.58 19.65
CA SER A 443 0.62 -1.72 18.19
C SER A 443 1.25 -3.06 17.78
N VAL A 444 2.28 -3.51 18.46
CA VAL A 444 2.88 -4.85 18.28
C VAL A 444 1.86 -5.94 18.54
N LYS A 445 1.11 -5.82 19.64
CA LYS A 445 0.04 -6.77 20.00
C LYS A 445 -1.04 -6.82 18.89
N ARG A 446 -1.50 -5.67 18.42
CA ARG A 446 -2.52 -5.57 17.35
C ARG A 446 -2.04 -6.19 16.04
N LEU A 447 -0.84 -5.84 15.58
CA LEU A 447 -0.27 -6.39 14.36
C LEU A 447 -0.06 -7.90 14.47
N THR A 448 0.47 -8.36 15.60
CA THR A 448 0.65 -9.79 15.90
C THR A 448 -0.69 -10.54 15.88
N ASN A 449 -1.73 -9.99 16.49
CA ASN A 449 -3.07 -10.59 16.52
C ASN A 449 -3.68 -10.66 15.12
N PHE A 450 -3.56 -9.58 14.33
CA PHE A 450 -4.07 -9.55 12.96
C PHE A 450 -3.43 -10.62 12.09
N ILE A 451 -2.10 -10.76 12.16
CA ILE A 451 -1.37 -11.76 11.36
C ILE A 451 -1.68 -13.19 11.83
N LYS A 452 -1.73 -13.44 13.16
CA LYS A 452 -2.11 -14.74 13.70
C LYS A 452 -3.52 -15.15 13.28
N LEU A 453 -4.47 -14.23 13.38
CA LEU A 453 -5.86 -14.47 12.95
C LEU A 453 -5.92 -14.75 11.45
N SER A 454 -5.25 -13.92 10.64
CA SER A 454 -5.21 -14.12 9.19
C SER A 454 -4.60 -15.47 8.82
N ASN A 455 -3.51 -15.89 9.48
CA ASN A 455 -2.90 -17.20 9.24
C ASN A 455 -3.82 -18.36 9.67
N HIS A 456 -4.55 -18.20 10.78
CA HIS A 456 -5.56 -19.17 11.19
C HIS A 456 -6.71 -19.28 10.17
N GLU A 457 -7.17 -18.16 9.63
CA GLU A 457 -8.22 -18.13 8.61
C GLU A 457 -7.75 -18.72 7.27
N ILE A 458 -6.49 -18.47 6.86
CA ILE A 458 -5.86 -19.15 5.71
C ILE A 458 -5.86 -20.66 5.92
N SER A 459 -5.44 -21.13 7.10
CA SER A 459 -5.45 -22.57 7.43
C SER A 459 -6.86 -23.16 7.39
N ASN A 460 -7.88 -22.41 7.84
CA ASN A 460 -9.27 -22.85 7.78
C ASN A 460 -9.77 -22.94 6.33
N LEU A 461 -9.46 -21.97 5.48
CA LEU A 461 -9.82 -22.01 4.06
C LEU A 461 -9.13 -23.19 3.37
N THR A 462 -7.88 -23.49 3.73
CA THR A 462 -7.13 -24.64 3.22
C THR A 462 -7.81 -25.97 3.63
N ARG A 463 -8.28 -26.10 4.88
CA ARG A 463 -9.08 -27.27 5.33
C ARG A 463 -10.40 -27.41 4.56
N ILE A 464 -11.10 -26.28 4.36
CA ILE A 464 -12.40 -26.23 3.66
C ILE A 464 -12.29 -26.79 2.24
N VAL A 465 -11.17 -26.57 1.57
CA VAL A 465 -10.94 -27.11 0.21
C VAL A 465 -10.32 -28.52 0.22
N GLY A 466 -10.15 -29.13 1.42
CA GLY A 466 -9.66 -30.50 1.57
C GLY A 466 -8.15 -30.64 1.50
N LYS A 467 -7.39 -29.60 1.90
CA LYS A 467 -5.92 -29.60 1.87
C LYS A 467 -5.33 -29.34 3.26
N ASN A 468 -4.15 -29.86 3.52
CA ASN A 468 -3.43 -29.76 4.80
C ASN A 468 -2.11 -28.97 4.69
N ASP A 469 -1.87 -28.32 3.55
CA ASP A 469 -0.69 -27.48 3.31
C ASP A 469 -1.09 -26.30 2.41
N VAL A 470 -0.75 -25.09 2.84
CA VAL A 470 -1.05 -23.87 2.06
C VAL A 470 -0.31 -23.83 0.72
N ASN A 471 0.85 -24.50 0.64
CA ASN A 471 1.62 -24.61 -0.60
C ASN A 471 0.96 -25.51 -1.66
N ASN A 472 -0.05 -26.29 -1.25
CA ASN A 472 -0.82 -27.13 -2.16
C ASN A 472 -2.08 -26.46 -2.71
N LEU A 473 -2.40 -25.23 -2.26
CA LEU A 473 -3.51 -24.49 -2.85
C LEU A 473 -3.27 -24.24 -4.33
N ASP A 474 -4.30 -24.42 -5.16
CA ASP A 474 -4.20 -24.27 -6.59
C ASP A 474 -5.51 -23.71 -7.22
N LYS A 475 -5.47 -23.51 -8.54
CA LYS A 475 -6.59 -22.97 -9.32
C LYS A 475 -7.84 -23.87 -9.32
N ASP A 476 -7.71 -25.15 -8.98
CA ASP A 476 -8.84 -26.07 -8.86
C ASP A 476 -9.63 -25.91 -7.57
N ASP A 477 -9.10 -25.15 -6.61
CA ASP A 477 -9.77 -24.84 -5.34
C ASP A 477 -10.64 -23.61 -5.41
N ILE A 478 -10.62 -22.86 -6.53
CA ILE A 478 -11.31 -21.58 -6.69
C ILE A 478 -12.11 -21.50 -7.99
N ILE A 479 -13.14 -20.65 -8.00
CA ILE A 479 -14.03 -20.41 -9.13
C ILE A 479 -14.40 -18.95 -9.21
N SER A 480 -14.58 -18.41 -10.41
CA SER A 480 -15.04 -17.04 -10.60
C SER A 480 -16.51 -16.99 -11.03
N VAL A 481 -17.24 -16.01 -10.51
CA VAL A 481 -18.59 -15.65 -10.99
C VAL A 481 -18.53 -14.69 -12.19
N ASN A 482 -17.36 -14.10 -12.45
CA ASN A 482 -17.11 -13.21 -13.58
C ASN A 482 -16.37 -13.98 -14.69
N LYS A 483 -16.94 -14.01 -15.89
CA LYS A 483 -16.37 -14.74 -17.02
C LYS A 483 -15.01 -14.19 -17.46
N GLU A 484 -14.89 -12.87 -17.60
CA GLU A 484 -13.64 -12.24 -18.03
C GLU A 484 -12.53 -12.51 -17.04
N LEU A 485 -12.84 -12.41 -15.74
CA LEU A 485 -11.88 -12.72 -14.67
C LEU A 485 -11.48 -14.19 -14.69
N SER A 486 -12.42 -15.11 -14.95
CA SER A 486 -12.14 -16.54 -15.11
C SER A 486 -11.12 -16.78 -16.23
N GLU A 487 -11.32 -16.15 -17.37
CA GLU A 487 -10.41 -16.26 -18.53
C GLU A 487 -9.03 -15.62 -18.21
N ILE A 488 -8.99 -14.45 -17.58
CA ILE A 488 -7.75 -13.77 -17.19
C ILE A 488 -6.93 -14.61 -16.21
N CYS A 489 -7.60 -15.20 -15.20
CA CYS A 489 -6.94 -15.98 -14.15
C CYS A 489 -6.71 -17.45 -14.55
N GLY A 490 -7.34 -17.92 -15.61
CA GLY A 490 -7.30 -19.33 -15.99
C GLY A 490 -7.88 -20.25 -14.92
N ILE A 491 -9.00 -19.83 -14.28
CA ILE A 491 -9.74 -20.59 -13.26
C ILE A 491 -11.12 -20.96 -13.79
N LYS A 492 -11.83 -21.85 -13.10
CA LYS A 492 -13.20 -22.24 -13.48
C LYS A 492 -14.13 -21.05 -13.48
N TRP A 493 -15.07 -21.05 -14.40
CA TRP A 493 -16.19 -20.08 -14.44
C TRP A 493 -17.47 -20.76 -14.00
N LEU A 494 -18.25 -20.10 -13.17
CA LEU A 494 -19.58 -20.55 -12.76
C LEU A 494 -20.55 -20.39 -13.93
N ASN A 495 -20.51 -21.33 -14.88
CA ASN A 495 -21.46 -21.42 -15.99
C ASN A 495 -22.54 -22.47 -15.67
N GLY A 496 -23.54 -22.59 -16.54
CA GLY A 496 -24.68 -23.50 -16.33
C GLY A 496 -24.38 -25.00 -16.19
N GLU A 497 -23.12 -25.43 -16.26
CA GLU A 497 -22.72 -26.82 -16.02
C GLU A 497 -22.63 -27.14 -14.52
N TYR A 498 -22.68 -26.13 -13.65
CA TYR A 498 -22.62 -26.24 -12.19
C TYR A 498 -23.92 -25.77 -11.49
N LEU A 499 -24.92 -25.34 -12.26
CA LEU A 499 -26.27 -25.03 -11.78
C LEU A 499 -27.19 -26.24 -12.07
#